data_87cc1cac4eb7a73ca7815a0b52165fef
#
_entry.id   87cc1cac4eb7a73ca7815a0b52165fef
#
_cell.length_a   1.000
_cell.length_b   1.000
_cell.length_c   1.000
_cell.angle_alpha   90.00
_cell.angle_beta   90.00
_cell.angle_gamma   90.00
#
_symmetry.space_group_name_H-M   'P 1'
#
loop_
_entity.id
_entity.type
_entity.pdbx_description
1 polymer ?
#
loop_
_entity_poly.entity_id
_entity_poly.type
_entity_poly.pdbx_seq_one_letter_code
_entity_poly.pdbx_strand_id
1 'polypeptide(L)'
;MAFESLTEKLQNVFKNLRSKGRLTEADVKTALKEVKMALLEADVSFKVVKQFIKSVQEQAVGQDVMNGLNPGQMVIKIVNDELVKLMGSETTEIALRPASEVTIIMMAGLQGAGKTTTTAKIAGKLKAKGRKHLLAACDVYRPAAIKQLQVNGEKQGVEVFAMGDKNRPVDIAKAALVHAKTNGFNVLILDTAGRLHIDEEMMQELQDIKAAVPVDQTLLVVDAMTGQDAVNVSEMFNNKVGIDGVVLTKLDGDTRGGAALSIRAVSGKPILYVGMGEKLSDLEQFYPDRMASRILGMGDVMSLIEKAQANIDEEKAKAMEQKMKKAQFDFNDYLDSMEQMRNMGGISSILNMLPGVGAKMKGQDLESMVDEKDMARKEAIVLSMTPKERENPDLINPSRKQRIAKGAGVDIAEVNRFIKQFEQSRKMMKQMTGMVGKGGKRGGFKLPF
;
A
#
# COMPACT_ATOMS: atom_id res chain seq x y z
N MET A 1 3.62 -5.18 10.40
CA MET A 1 3.47 -3.97 9.54
C MET A 1 4.74 -3.75 8.74
N ALA A 2 4.62 -3.19 7.52
CA ALA A 2 5.80 -2.88 6.72
C ALA A 2 6.79 -2.00 7.50
N PHE A 3 8.06 -2.39 7.47
CA PHE A 3 9.20 -1.68 8.11
C PHE A 3 9.14 -1.52 9.63
N GLU A 4 8.24 -2.15 10.36
CA GLU A 4 8.03 -1.88 11.79
C GLU A 4 9.30 -2.00 12.63
N SER A 5 10.05 -3.08 12.45
CA SER A 5 11.30 -3.32 13.17
C SER A 5 12.37 -2.27 12.88
N LEU A 6 12.53 -1.89 11.60
CA LEU A 6 13.48 -0.87 11.19
C LEU A 6 13.07 0.51 11.69
N THR A 7 11.79 0.85 11.54
CA THR A 7 11.22 2.13 12.00
C THR A 7 11.44 2.34 13.49
N GLU A 8 11.18 1.32 14.31
CA GLU A 8 11.37 1.42 15.77
C GLU A 8 12.81 1.73 16.15
N LYS A 9 13.76 1.02 15.54
CA LYS A 9 15.19 1.23 15.78
C LYS A 9 15.63 2.63 15.38
N LEU A 10 15.25 3.09 14.20
CA LEU A 10 15.59 4.43 13.71
C LEU A 10 14.95 5.53 14.57
N GLN A 11 13.70 5.37 14.98
CA GLN A 11 13.04 6.33 15.87
C GLN A 11 13.75 6.47 17.22
N ASN A 12 14.25 5.36 17.81
CA ASN A 12 15.00 5.39 19.04
C ASN A 12 16.30 6.19 18.89
N VAL A 13 17.03 5.97 17.81
CA VAL A 13 18.26 6.73 17.49
C VAL A 13 17.94 8.22 17.34
N PHE A 14 16.91 8.56 16.59
CA PHE A 14 16.54 9.95 16.33
C PHE A 14 15.94 10.67 17.54
N LYS A 15 15.26 9.96 18.44
CA LYS A 15 14.81 10.51 19.71
C LYS A 15 15.99 10.99 20.55
N ASN A 16 17.07 10.21 20.61
CA ASN A 16 18.30 10.56 21.31
C ASN A 16 18.97 11.79 20.69
N LEU A 17 19.02 11.88 19.34
CA LEU A 17 19.56 13.05 18.65
C LEU A 17 18.74 14.32 18.89
N ARG A 18 17.42 14.23 18.87
CA ARG A 18 16.51 15.39 19.09
C ARG A 18 16.59 15.92 20.52
N SER A 19 16.90 15.07 21.50
CA SER A 19 16.99 15.48 22.92
C SER A 19 18.24 16.30 23.23
N LYS A 20 19.25 16.28 22.34
CA LYS A 20 20.49 17.03 22.50
C LYS A 20 20.37 18.42 21.87
N GLY A 21 20.46 19.46 22.64
CA GLY A 21 20.39 20.85 22.15
C GLY A 21 21.57 21.27 21.26
N ARG A 22 22.74 20.64 21.45
CA ARG A 22 23.92 20.75 20.56
C ARG A 22 24.43 19.35 20.24
N LEU A 23 24.88 19.16 19.02
CA LEU A 23 25.49 17.92 18.59
C LEU A 23 27.00 18.13 18.38
N THR A 24 27.76 17.14 18.79
CA THR A 24 29.19 17.03 18.45
C THR A 24 29.36 16.04 17.30
N GLU A 25 30.49 16.11 16.60
CA GLU A 25 30.83 15.12 15.57
C GLU A 25 30.80 13.68 16.12
N ALA A 26 31.21 13.49 17.37
CA ALA A 26 31.16 12.20 18.04
C ALA A 26 29.72 11.71 18.24
N ASP A 27 28.78 12.60 18.56
CA ASP A 27 27.35 12.26 18.68
C ASP A 27 26.76 11.79 17.34
N VAL A 28 27.07 12.50 16.27
CA VAL A 28 26.65 12.13 14.92
C VAL A 28 27.24 10.78 14.51
N LYS A 29 28.54 10.55 14.72
CA LYS A 29 29.19 9.27 14.44
C LYS A 29 28.57 8.11 15.24
N THR A 30 28.24 8.33 16.50
CA THR A 30 27.60 7.32 17.34
C THR A 30 26.21 6.98 16.82
N ALA A 31 25.39 7.98 16.52
CA ALA A 31 24.06 7.77 15.95
C ALA A 31 24.12 7.07 14.58
N LEU A 32 25.03 7.44 13.69
CA LEU A 32 25.21 6.78 12.41
C LEU A 32 25.70 5.33 12.54
N LYS A 33 26.44 4.99 13.60
CA LYS A 33 26.79 3.60 13.91
C LYS A 33 25.53 2.79 14.27
N GLU A 34 24.61 3.36 15.06
CA GLU A 34 23.35 2.72 15.40
C GLU A 34 22.42 2.59 14.16
N VAL A 35 22.33 3.63 13.31
CA VAL A 35 21.63 3.58 12.02
C VAL A 35 22.20 2.48 11.13
N LYS A 36 23.53 2.36 11.04
CA LYS A 36 24.20 1.28 10.30
C LYS A 36 23.77 -0.08 10.81
N MET A 37 23.75 -0.30 12.11
CA MET A 37 23.34 -1.58 12.68
C MET A 37 21.87 -1.87 12.40
N ALA A 38 20.98 -0.88 12.54
CA ALA A 38 19.56 -1.03 12.24
C ALA A 38 19.33 -1.44 10.77
N LEU A 39 20.03 -0.84 9.82
CA LEU A 39 19.94 -1.18 8.39
C LEU A 39 20.46 -2.59 8.11
N LEU A 40 21.57 -3.01 8.73
CA LEU A 40 22.12 -4.37 8.56
C LEU A 40 21.17 -5.43 9.15
N GLU A 41 20.59 -5.17 10.32
CA GLU A 41 19.61 -6.06 10.93
C GLU A 41 18.29 -6.12 10.15
N ALA A 42 18.02 -5.10 9.34
CA ALA A 42 16.91 -5.05 8.40
C ALA A 42 17.22 -5.76 7.07
N ASP A 43 18.29 -6.52 6.98
CA ASP A 43 18.76 -7.22 5.76
C ASP A 43 19.06 -6.29 4.57
N VAL A 44 19.47 -5.04 4.83
CA VAL A 44 19.98 -4.17 3.77
C VAL A 44 21.37 -4.63 3.37
N SER A 45 21.66 -4.68 2.07
CA SER A 45 22.98 -5.09 1.54
C SER A 45 24.12 -4.29 2.17
N PHE A 46 25.16 -4.98 2.64
CA PHE A 46 26.30 -4.35 3.30
C PHE A 46 26.98 -3.25 2.44
N LYS A 47 27.09 -3.48 1.12
CA LYS A 47 27.63 -2.52 0.17
C LYS A 47 26.79 -1.23 0.15
N VAL A 48 25.49 -1.39 0.13
CA VAL A 48 24.51 -0.29 0.14
C VAL A 48 24.59 0.48 1.45
N VAL A 49 24.58 -0.22 2.59
CA VAL A 49 24.68 0.41 3.92
C VAL A 49 25.99 1.20 4.07
N LYS A 50 27.12 0.64 3.60
CA LYS A 50 28.42 1.33 3.67
C LYS A 50 28.41 2.64 2.88
N GLN A 51 27.86 2.63 1.67
CA GLN A 51 27.77 3.82 0.82
C GLN A 51 26.81 4.85 1.42
N PHE A 52 25.66 4.41 1.89
CA PHE A 52 24.66 5.26 2.55
C PHE A 52 25.24 5.97 3.77
N ILE A 53 25.85 5.25 4.71
CA ILE A 53 26.45 5.82 5.93
C ILE A 53 27.56 6.82 5.58
N LYS A 54 28.37 6.52 4.58
CA LYS A 54 29.43 7.44 4.13
C LYS A 54 28.82 8.75 3.61
N SER A 55 27.81 8.67 2.75
CA SER A 55 27.13 9.86 2.18
C SER A 55 26.44 10.70 3.27
N VAL A 56 25.73 10.06 4.19
CA VAL A 56 25.09 10.77 5.31
C VAL A 56 26.14 11.42 6.21
N GLN A 57 27.25 10.74 6.53
CA GLN A 57 28.30 11.26 7.39
C GLN A 57 28.98 12.49 6.78
N GLU A 58 29.30 12.46 5.49
CA GLU A 58 29.92 13.59 4.78
C GLU A 58 29.05 14.85 4.83
N GLN A 59 27.72 14.70 4.73
CA GLN A 59 26.78 15.82 4.81
C GLN A 59 26.49 16.26 6.25
N ALA A 60 26.38 15.30 7.20
CA ALA A 60 25.97 15.58 8.57
C ALA A 60 27.07 16.20 9.44
N VAL A 61 28.34 16.08 9.06
CA VAL A 61 29.50 16.63 9.80
C VAL A 61 29.87 18.05 9.32
N GLY A 62 29.18 18.59 8.30
CA GLY A 62 29.38 19.96 7.82
C GLY A 62 29.11 21.02 8.88
N GLN A 63 29.87 22.13 8.86
CA GLN A 63 29.74 23.23 9.83
C GLN A 63 28.33 23.82 9.88
N ASP A 64 27.64 23.87 8.73
CA ASP A 64 26.27 24.42 8.64
C ASP A 64 25.25 23.59 9.43
N VAL A 65 25.46 22.26 9.47
CA VAL A 65 24.60 21.34 10.24
C VAL A 65 24.90 21.45 11.74
N MET A 66 26.18 21.47 12.10
CA MET A 66 26.63 21.47 13.50
C MET A 66 26.30 22.78 14.22
N ASN A 67 26.32 23.89 13.50
CA ASN A 67 26.04 25.23 14.03
C ASN A 67 24.58 25.68 13.81
N GLY A 68 23.72 24.85 13.20
CA GLY A 68 22.32 25.14 12.94
C GLY A 68 21.47 25.22 14.22
N LEU A 69 20.34 25.90 14.15
CA LEU A 69 19.40 26.05 15.28
C LEU A 69 18.85 24.70 15.77
N ASN A 70 18.73 23.70 14.89
CA ASN A 70 18.24 22.36 15.21
C ASN A 70 19.10 21.26 14.55
N PRO A 71 20.34 21.01 15.01
CA PRO A 71 21.26 20.08 14.37
C PRO A 71 20.70 18.65 14.25
N GLY A 72 19.99 18.17 15.29
CA GLY A 72 19.36 16.84 15.25
C GLY A 72 18.30 16.68 14.18
N GLN A 73 17.51 17.72 13.92
CA GLN A 73 16.52 17.69 12.82
C GLN A 73 17.20 17.74 11.45
N MET A 74 18.30 18.47 11.31
CA MET A 74 19.08 18.50 10.07
C MET A 74 19.68 17.14 9.74
N VAL A 75 20.23 16.41 10.71
CA VAL A 75 20.74 15.04 10.51
C VAL A 75 19.61 14.10 10.07
N ILE A 76 18.43 14.18 10.69
CA ILE A 76 17.28 13.36 10.30
C ILE A 76 16.83 13.67 8.87
N LYS A 77 16.82 14.96 8.48
CA LYS A 77 16.51 15.37 7.12
C LYS A 77 17.52 14.79 6.11
N ILE A 78 18.82 14.86 6.41
CA ILE A 78 19.87 14.29 5.56
C ILE A 78 19.67 12.77 5.40
N VAL A 79 19.35 12.05 6.49
CA VAL A 79 19.04 10.62 6.45
C VAL A 79 17.81 10.35 5.56
N ASN A 80 16.75 11.16 5.69
CA ASN A 80 15.57 11.06 4.83
C ASN A 80 15.91 11.26 3.35
N ASP A 81 16.63 12.32 3.03
CA ASP A 81 16.97 12.67 1.66
C ASP A 81 17.87 11.59 1.01
N GLU A 82 18.80 11.02 1.79
CA GLU A 82 19.63 9.90 1.31
C GLU A 82 18.85 8.59 1.16
N LEU A 83 17.83 8.32 2.02
CA LEU A 83 16.92 7.17 1.82
C LEU A 83 16.10 7.34 0.53
N VAL A 84 15.60 8.55 0.26
CA VAL A 84 14.88 8.86 -0.98
C VAL A 84 15.76 8.62 -2.20
N LYS A 85 17.01 9.11 -2.18
CA LYS A 85 17.98 8.88 -3.26
C LYS A 85 18.29 7.39 -3.46
N LEU A 86 18.46 6.66 -2.37
CA LEU A 86 18.74 5.22 -2.39
C LEU A 86 17.60 4.45 -3.09
N MET A 87 16.36 4.84 -2.85
CA MET A 87 15.17 4.23 -3.44
C MET A 87 14.80 4.77 -4.83
N GLY A 88 15.45 5.86 -5.28
CA GLY A 88 15.33 6.31 -6.66
C GLY A 88 14.96 7.75 -6.91
N SER A 89 14.83 8.57 -5.90
CA SER A 89 14.50 10.01 -5.95
C SER A 89 13.11 10.31 -6.52
N GLU A 90 12.76 9.72 -7.66
CA GLU A 90 11.53 10.00 -8.39
C GLU A 90 10.67 8.74 -8.54
N THR A 91 9.36 8.96 -8.60
CA THR A 91 8.38 7.91 -8.90
C THR A 91 8.48 7.53 -10.37
N THR A 92 8.54 6.23 -10.63
CA THR A 92 8.57 5.69 -12.00
C THR A 92 7.25 4.98 -12.29
N GLU A 93 6.65 5.30 -13.43
CA GLU A 93 5.43 4.64 -13.92
C GLU A 93 5.75 3.66 -15.05
N ILE A 94 4.80 2.74 -15.33
CA ILE A 94 4.83 1.91 -16.53
C ILE A 94 4.74 2.82 -17.76
N ALA A 95 5.74 2.77 -18.63
CA ALA A 95 5.72 3.49 -19.89
C ALA A 95 4.73 2.80 -20.85
N LEU A 96 3.71 3.54 -21.27
CA LEU A 96 2.70 3.04 -22.20
C LEU A 96 2.89 3.68 -23.57
N ARG A 97 2.77 2.89 -24.62
CA ARG A 97 2.69 3.38 -26.00
C ARG A 97 1.43 4.22 -26.22
N PRO A 98 1.34 5.00 -27.30
CA PRO A 98 0.09 5.63 -27.71
C PRO A 98 -1.06 4.62 -27.75
N ALA A 99 -2.29 5.07 -27.50
CA ALA A 99 -3.45 4.18 -27.40
C ALA A 99 -3.78 3.43 -28.73
N SER A 100 -3.23 3.87 -29.84
CA SER A 100 -3.32 3.21 -31.15
C SER A 100 -2.39 2.00 -31.30
N GLU A 101 -1.45 1.82 -30.36
CA GLU A 101 -0.46 0.75 -30.39
C GLU A 101 -0.65 -0.17 -29.17
N VAL A 102 -0.15 -1.42 -29.28
CA VAL A 102 -0.18 -2.37 -28.19
C VAL A 102 1.10 -2.25 -27.39
N THR A 103 1.00 -1.88 -26.10
CA THR A 103 2.09 -2.00 -25.13
C THR A 103 2.17 -3.43 -24.62
N ILE A 104 3.32 -4.07 -24.70
CA ILE A 104 3.51 -5.46 -24.26
C ILE A 104 4.36 -5.45 -22.98
N ILE A 105 3.78 -5.95 -21.90
CA ILE A 105 4.42 -6.07 -20.60
C ILE A 105 4.61 -7.55 -20.28
N MET A 106 5.82 -7.97 -19.97
CA MET A 106 6.12 -9.34 -19.55
C MET A 106 6.36 -9.37 -18.04
N MET A 107 5.61 -10.22 -17.35
CA MET A 107 5.79 -10.44 -15.90
C MET A 107 6.76 -11.58 -15.67
N ALA A 108 7.85 -11.34 -14.96
CA ALA A 108 8.89 -12.31 -14.66
C ALA A 108 9.06 -12.48 -13.14
N GLY A 109 9.69 -13.57 -12.69
CA GLY A 109 10.01 -13.81 -11.28
C GLY A 109 9.83 -15.26 -10.85
N LEU A 110 10.23 -15.57 -9.63
CA LEU A 110 10.18 -16.93 -9.07
C LEU A 110 8.75 -17.38 -8.75
N GLN A 111 8.58 -18.68 -8.54
CA GLN A 111 7.32 -19.25 -8.07
C GLN A 111 6.99 -18.70 -6.67
N GLY A 112 5.73 -18.39 -6.43
CA GLY A 112 5.27 -17.86 -5.13
C GLY A 112 5.51 -16.36 -4.93
N ALA A 113 6.23 -15.68 -5.83
CA ALA A 113 6.45 -14.23 -5.76
C ALA A 113 5.18 -13.39 -6.02
N GLY A 114 4.07 -14.00 -6.45
CA GLY A 114 2.80 -13.30 -6.67
C GLY A 114 2.59 -12.74 -8.09
N LYS A 115 3.28 -13.28 -9.12
CA LYS A 115 3.16 -12.81 -10.50
C LYS A 115 1.72 -12.74 -11.00
N THR A 116 1.01 -13.86 -11.00
CA THR A 116 -0.36 -13.98 -11.52
C THR A 116 -1.33 -13.01 -10.85
N THR A 117 -1.24 -12.85 -9.53
CA THR A 117 -2.05 -11.88 -8.79
C THR A 117 -1.66 -10.45 -9.14
N THR A 118 -0.36 -10.16 -9.24
CA THR A 118 0.17 -8.84 -9.61
C THR A 118 -0.22 -8.46 -11.03
N THR A 119 -0.20 -9.41 -11.98
CA THR A 119 -0.68 -9.23 -13.36
C THR A 119 -2.10 -8.69 -13.40
N ALA A 120 -3.01 -9.30 -12.65
CA ALA A 120 -4.40 -8.84 -12.58
C ALA A 120 -4.53 -7.48 -11.83
N LYS A 121 -3.74 -7.25 -10.78
CA LYS A 121 -3.73 -5.97 -10.07
C LYS A 121 -3.26 -4.80 -10.94
N ILE A 122 -2.20 -5.00 -11.73
CA ILE A 122 -1.69 -4.01 -12.68
C ILE A 122 -2.74 -3.73 -13.77
N ALA A 123 -3.36 -4.77 -14.32
CA ALA A 123 -4.41 -4.61 -15.32
C ALA A 123 -5.58 -3.75 -14.79
N GLY A 124 -6.04 -3.99 -13.55
CA GLY A 124 -7.08 -3.19 -12.93
C GLY A 124 -6.69 -1.72 -12.78
N LYS A 125 -5.44 -1.43 -12.37
CA LYS A 125 -4.94 -0.04 -12.28
C LYS A 125 -4.86 0.66 -13.64
N LEU A 126 -4.37 -0.04 -14.65
CA LEU A 126 -4.27 0.53 -15.99
C LEU A 126 -5.66 0.70 -16.64
N LYS A 127 -6.63 -0.17 -16.34
CA LYS A 127 -8.03 -0.02 -16.77
C LYS A 127 -8.63 1.28 -16.23
N ALA A 128 -8.36 1.63 -14.97
CA ALA A 128 -8.78 2.89 -14.41
C ALA A 128 -8.20 4.11 -15.14
N LYS A 129 -7.06 3.95 -15.84
CA LYS A 129 -6.45 4.95 -16.73
C LYS A 129 -7.04 4.94 -18.17
N GLY A 130 -8.16 4.23 -18.41
CA GLY A 130 -8.83 4.20 -19.70
C GLY A 130 -8.18 3.29 -20.75
N ARG A 131 -7.31 2.37 -20.34
CA ARG A 131 -6.66 1.41 -21.25
C ARG A 131 -7.48 0.13 -21.40
N LYS A 132 -7.44 -0.49 -22.60
CA LYS A 132 -8.06 -1.78 -22.93
C LYS A 132 -7.02 -2.89 -22.81
N HIS A 133 -7.19 -3.80 -21.86
CA HIS A 133 -6.17 -4.78 -21.48
C HIS A 133 -6.55 -6.18 -21.89
N LEU A 134 -5.55 -6.96 -22.32
CA LEU A 134 -5.58 -8.39 -22.47
C LEU A 134 -4.50 -9.01 -21.57
N LEU A 135 -4.87 -10.00 -20.77
CA LEU A 135 -3.91 -10.84 -20.03
C LEU A 135 -3.67 -12.12 -20.84
N ALA A 136 -2.44 -12.57 -20.94
CA ALA A 136 -2.11 -13.84 -21.59
C ALA A 136 -1.55 -14.83 -20.57
N ALA A 137 -2.17 -16.02 -20.49
CA ALA A 137 -1.76 -17.09 -19.58
C ALA A 137 -0.62 -17.90 -20.20
N CYS A 138 0.63 -17.47 -19.94
CA CYS A 138 1.83 -18.15 -20.42
C CYS A 138 2.43 -19.11 -19.37
N ASP A 139 1.90 -19.20 -18.13
CA ASP A 139 2.27 -20.23 -17.15
C ASP A 139 1.52 -21.53 -17.46
N VAL A 140 2.04 -22.33 -18.38
CA VAL A 140 1.43 -23.58 -18.84
C VAL A 140 1.80 -24.78 -17.95
N TYR A 141 2.83 -24.64 -17.11
CA TYR A 141 3.32 -25.72 -16.26
C TYR A 141 2.43 -25.97 -15.05
N ARG A 142 1.55 -25.03 -14.75
CA ARG A 142 0.60 -25.10 -13.63
C ARG A 142 -0.82 -24.79 -14.11
N PRO A 143 -1.64 -25.83 -14.41
CA PRO A 143 -3.02 -25.59 -14.86
C PRO A 143 -3.85 -24.72 -13.94
N ALA A 144 -3.58 -24.79 -12.62
CA ALA A 144 -4.22 -23.91 -11.65
C ALA A 144 -3.86 -22.42 -11.82
N ALA A 145 -2.70 -22.09 -12.39
CA ALA A 145 -2.30 -20.70 -12.63
C ALA A 145 -3.14 -20.07 -13.75
N ILE A 146 -3.43 -20.82 -14.83
CA ILE A 146 -4.30 -20.37 -15.92
C ILE A 146 -5.68 -20.01 -15.35
N LYS A 147 -6.28 -20.93 -14.57
CA LYS A 147 -7.58 -20.69 -13.94
C LYS A 147 -7.54 -19.53 -12.94
N GLN A 148 -6.47 -19.40 -12.17
CA GLN A 148 -6.28 -18.30 -11.24
C GLN A 148 -6.24 -16.95 -11.97
N LEU A 149 -5.52 -16.86 -13.09
CA LEU A 149 -5.46 -15.65 -13.90
C LEU A 149 -6.85 -15.31 -14.47
N GLN A 150 -7.59 -16.30 -14.97
CA GLN A 150 -8.96 -16.13 -15.48
C GLN A 150 -9.89 -15.57 -14.39
N VAL A 151 -9.91 -16.17 -13.20
CA VAL A 151 -10.75 -15.71 -12.08
C VAL A 151 -10.37 -14.28 -11.64
N ASN A 152 -9.07 -13.97 -11.58
CA ASN A 152 -8.62 -12.65 -11.19
C ASN A 152 -8.90 -11.61 -12.29
N GLY A 153 -8.76 -11.98 -13.55
CA GLY A 153 -9.13 -11.15 -14.70
C GLY A 153 -10.62 -10.83 -14.70
N GLU A 154 -11.47 -11.83 -14.50
CA GLU A 154 -12.93 -11.66 -14.40
C GLU A 154 -13.31 -10.69 -13.28
N LYS A 155 -12.73 -10.84 -12.07
CA LYS A 155 -12.94 -9.91 -10.94
C LYS A 155 -12.55 -8.46 -11.27
N GLN A 156 -11.59 -8.26 -12.15
CA GLN A 156 -11.18 -6.93 -12.62
C GLN A 156 -11.94 -6.49 -13.90
N GLY A 157 -12.77 -7.37 -14.46
CA GLY A 157 -13.43 -7.15 -15.75
C GLY A 157 -12.41 -6.96 -16.89
N VAL A 158 -11.36 -7.79 -16.91
CA VAL A 158 -10.29 -7.81 -17.90
C VAL A 158 -10.27 -9.17 -18.58
N GLU A 159 -10.17 -9.17 -19.92
CA GLU A 159 -10.14 -10.38 -20.71
C GLU A 159 -8.83 -11.15 -20.54
N VAL A 160 -8.93 -12.49 -20.48
CA VAL A 160 -7.79 -13.39 -20.36
C VAL A 160 -7.73 -14.32 -21.58
N PHE A 161 -6.64 -14.23 -22.32
CA PHE A 161 -6.31 -15.12 -23.42
C PHE A 161 -5.58 -16.36 -22.89
N ALA A 162 -6.08 -17.55 -23.22
CA ALA A 162 -5.46 -18.81 -22.83
C ALA A 162 -5.61 -19.83 -23.96
N MET A 163 -4.56 -20.61 -24.20
CA MET A 163 -4.54 -21.70 -25.20
C MET A 163 -4.43 -23.09 -24.54
N GLY A 164 -4.63 -23.17 -23.22
CA GLY A 164 -4.42 -24.38 -22.42
C GLY A 164 -2.93 -24.65 -22.13
N ASP A 165 -2.66 -25.83 -21.60
CA ASP A 165 -1.35 -26.24 -21.07
C ASP A 165 -0.45 -27.02 -22.05
N LYS A 166 -0.96 -27.28 -23.28
CA LYS A 166 -0.23 -28.06 -24.31
C LYS A 166 0.57 -27.19 -25.28
N ASN A 167 0.41 -25.88 -25.22
CA ASN A 167 1.08 -24.95 -26.12
C ASN A 167 2.31 -24.35 -25.46
N ARG A 168 3.34 -24.03 -26.22
CA ARG A 168 4.53 -23.38 -25.67
C ARG A 168 4.25 -21.93 -25.32
N PRO A 169 4.82 -21.38 -24.24
CA PRO A 169 4.65 -19.99 -23.83
C PRO A 169 4.91 -18.97 -24.93
N VAL A 170 5.92 -19.22 -25.77
CA VAL A 170 6.27 -18.39 -26.92
C VAL A 170 5.13 -18.32 -27.95
N ASP A 171 4.49 -19.46 -28.24
CA ASP A 171 3.40 -19.55 -29.24
C ASP A 171 2.13 -18.86 -28.67
N ILE A 172 1.88 -19.00 -27.36
CA ILE A 172 0.80 -18.29 -26.67
C ILE A 172 1.02 -16.78 -26.76
N ALA A 173 2.24 -16.28 -26.48
CA ALA A 173 2.56 -14.87 -26.55
C ALA A 173 2.34 -14.28 -27.96
N LYS A 174 2.76 -15.00 -29.01
CA LYS A 174 2.50 -14.60 -30.41
C LYS A 174 1.00 -14.54 -30.74
N ALA A 175 0.26 -15.58 -30.38
CA ALA A 175 -1.17 -15.65 -30.61
C ALA A 175 -1.93 -14.57 -29.85
N ALA A 176 -1.55 -14.31 -28.57
CA ALA A 176 -2.11 -13.24 -27.76
C ALA A 176 -1.87 -11.84 -28.36
N LEU A 177 -0.70 -11.60 -28.94
CA LEU A 177 -0.40 -10.34 -29.64
C LEU A 177 -1.29 -10.14 -30.87
N VAL A 178 -1.48 -11.21 -31.67
CA VAL A 178 -2.39 -11.17 -32.83
C VAL A 178 -3.81 -10.87 -32.34
N HIS A 179 -4.27 -11.59 -31.32
CA HIS A 179 -5.59 -11.39 -30.73
C HIS A 179 -5.76 -9.96 -30.20
N ALA A 180 -4.75 -9.42 -29.50
CA ALA A 180 -4.78 -8.06 -29.00
C ALA A 180 -4.95 -7.01 -30.10
N LYS A 181 -4.18 -7.14 -31.18
CA LYS A 181 -4.25 -6.24 -32.34
C LYS A 181 -5.59 -6.31 -33.04
N THR A 182 -6.12 -7.53 -33.27
CA THR A 182 -7.38 -7.75 -33.99
C THR A 182 -8.59 -7.23 -33.23
N ASN A 183 -8.57 -7.31 -31.88
CA ASN A 183 -9.70 -6.93 -31.04
C ASN A 183 -9.54 -5.53 -30.38
N GLY A 184 -8.54 -4.76 -30.80
CA GLY A 184 -8.36 -3.37 -30.38
C GLY A 184 -7.95 -3.21 -28.91
N PHE A 185 -7.23 -4.20 -28.34
CA PHE A 185 -6.54 -4.03 -27.08
C PHE A 185 -5.29 -3.19 -27.29
N ASN A 186 -4.96 -2.33 -26.31
CA ASN A 186 -3.77 -1.49 -26.38
C ASN A 186 -2.75 -1.78 -25.26
N VAL A 187 -3.05 -2.75 -24.40
CA VAL A 187 -2.08 -3.30 -23.45
C VAL A 187 -2.23 -4.82 -23.42
N LEU A 188 -1.12 -5.53 -23.58
CA LEU A 188 -1.00 -6.98 -23.43
C LEU A 188 -0.05 -7.27 -22.28
N ILE A 189 -0.51 -8.01 -21.27
CA ILE A 189 0.34 -8.43 -20.15
C ILE A 189 0.51 -9.95 -20.20
N LEU A 190 1.76 -10.39 -20.33
CA LEU A 190 2.13 -11.79 -20.38
C LEU A 190 2.43 -12.29 -18.96
N ASP A 191 1.60 -13.16 -18.41
CA ASP A 191 1.83 -13.83 -17.12
C ASP A 191 2.67 -15.09 -17.36
N THR A 192 3.99 -14.99 -17.13
CA THR A 192 4.91 -16.10 -17.41
C THR A 192 5.05 -17.05 -16.22
N ALA A 193 5.54 -18.24 -16.50
CA ALA A 193 5.84 -19.23 -15.49
C ALA A 193 6.91 -18.72 -14.51
N GLY A 194 6.89 -19.28 -13.30
CA GLY A 194 7.98 -19.14 -12.33
C GLY A 194 8.39 -20.51 -11.83
N ARG A 195 9.69 -20.70 -11.65
CA ARG A 195 10.24 -21.89 -11.01
C ARG A 195 10.68 -21.59 -9.59
N LEU A 196 10.92 -22.63 -8.79
CA LEU A 196 11.36 -22.48 -7.39
C LEU A 196 12.74 -21.83 -7.30
N HIS A 197 13.58 -22.09 -8.29
CA HIS A 197 14.94 -21.56 -8.37
C HIS A 197 15.16 -20.95 -9.76
N ILE A 198 16.15 -20.09 -9.84
CA ILE A 198 16.66 -19.58 -11.12
C ILE A 198 17.41 -20.71 -11.82
N ASP A 199 16.90 -21.15 -12.95
CA ASP A 199 17.54 -22.12 -13.82
C ASP A 199 17.69 -21.56 -15.24
N GLU A 200 18.54 -22.24 -16.05
CA GLU A 200 18.82 -21.78 -17.42
C GLU A 200 17.61 -21.92 -18.35
N GLU A 201 16.79 -22.96 -18.16
CA GLU A 201 15.61 -23.19 -18.99
C GLU A 201 14.58 -22.07 -18.82
N MET A 202 14.34 -21.65 -17.56
CA MET A 202 13.42 -20.53 -17.29
C MET A 202 13.95 -19.23 -17.91
N MET A 203 15.25 -18.96 -17.77
CA MET A 203 15.85 -17.76 -18.35
C MET A 203 15.79 -17.76 -19.87
N GLN A 204 16.05 -18.92 -20.49
CA GLN A 204 15.94 -19.08 -21.93
C GLN A 204 14.51 -18.90 -22.43
N GLU A 205 13.51 -19.46 -21.73
CA GLU A 205 12.09 -19.28 -22.07
C GLU A 205 11.69 -17.80 -22.08
N LEU A 206 12.12 -17.03 -21.07
CA LEU A 206 11.86 -15.59 -21.02
C LEU A 206 12.54 -14.83 -22.18
N GLN A 207 13.77 -15.22 -22.52
CA GLN A 207 14.49 -14.65 -23.66
C GLN A 207 13.82 -14.99 -24.98
N ASP A 208 13.34 -16.23 -25.15
CA ASP A 208 12.62 -16.69 -26.33
C ASP A 208 11.30 -15.92 -26.52
N ILE A 209 10.56 -15.65 -25.46
CA ILE A 209 9.36 -14.81 -25.49
C ILE A 209 9.74 -13.40 -25.95
N LYS A 210 10.81 -12.78 -25.38
CA LYS A 210 11.29 -11.44 -25.79
C LYS A 210 11.73 -11.38 -27.24
N ALA A 211 12.31 -12.46 -27.75
CA ALA A 211 12.70 -12.55 -29.17
C ALA A 211 11.50 -12.71 -30.09
N ALA A 212 10.43 -13.34 -29.60
CA ALA A 212 9.25 -13.69 -30.40
C ALA A 212 8.23 -12.56 -30.54
N VAL A 213 8.12 -11.70 -29.52
CA VAL A 213 7.22 -10.54 -29.46
C VAL A 213 7.96 -9.31 -28.96
N PRO A 214 7.63 -8.09 -29.46
CA PRO A 214 8.34 -6.86 -29.08
C PRO A 214 7.91 -6.42 -27.66
N VAL A 215 8.46 -7.08 -26.64
CA VAL A 215 8.20 -6.74 -25.24
C VAL A 215 8.74 -5.35 -24.96
N ASP A 216 7.86 -4.43 -24.53
CA ASP A 216 8.21 -3.07 -24.19
C ASP A 216 8.82 -2.96 -22.79
N GLN A 217 8.27 -3.74 -21.87
CA GLN A 217 8.74 -3.75 -20.48
C GLN A 217 8.69 -5.15 -19.89
N THR A 218 9.78 -5.53 -19.23
CA THR A 218 9.89 -6.73 -18.40
C THR A 218 9.84 -6.31 -16.94
N LEU A 219 8.77 -6.68 -16.23
CA LEU A 219 8.56 -6.37 -14.82
C LEU A 219 8.89 -7.60 -13.98
N LEU A 220 9.88 -7.46 -13.12
CA LEU A 220 10.24 -8.51 -12.18
C LEU A 220 9.39 -8.40 -10.93
N VAL A 221 8.69 -9.48 -10.58
CA VAL A 221 7.92 -9.60 -9.35
C VAL A 221 8.73 -10.38 -8.32
N VAL A 222 9.00 -9.77 -7.18
CA VAL A 222 9.76 -10.36 -6.08
C VAL A 222 9.02 -10.23 -4.75
N ASP A 223 9.21 -11.23 -3.90
CA ASP A 223 8.66 -11.26 -2.55
C ASP A 223 9.58 -10.46 -1.62
N ALA A 224 9.08 -9.37 -1.05
CA ALA A 224 9.84 -8.52 -0.13
C ALA A 224 10.30 -9.26 1.13
N MET A 225 9.55 -10.26 1.58
CA MET A 225 9.87 -11.04 2.79
C MET A 225 11.13 -11.90 2.64
N THR A 226 11.59 -12.16 1.41
CA THR A 226 12.82 -12.92 1.16
C THR A 226 14.10 -12.10 1.40
N GLY A 227 13.97 -10.82 1.74
CA GLY A 227 15.10 -9.97 2.15
C GLY A 227 16.20 -9.90 1.08
N GLN A 228 17.42 -10.30 1.44
CA GLN A 228 18.57 -10.24 0.53
C GLN A 228 18.42 -11.15 -0.71
N ASP A 229 17.66 -12.24 -0.63
CA ASP A 229 17.42 -13.10 -1.80
C ASP A 229 16.63 -12.37 -2.88
N ALA A 230 15.68 -11.48 -2.52
CA ALA A 230 14.98 -10.63 -3.48
C ALA A 230 15.96 -9.73 -4.26
N VAL A 231 17.02 -9.26 -3.60
CA VAL A 231 18.06 -8.43 -4.22
C VAL A 231 18.89 -9.25 -5.19
N ASN A 232 19.34 -10.44 -4.77
CA ASN A 232 20.12 -11.36 -5.59
C ASN A 232 19.33 -11.80 -6.83
N VAL A 233 18.06 -12.15 -6.66
CA VAL A 233 17.13 -12.50 -7.75
C VAL A 233 17.03 -11.35 -8.73
N SER A 234 16.87 -10.11 -8.25
CA SER A 234 16.74 -8.93 -9.10
C SER A 234 18.01 -8.68 -9.94
N GLU A 235 19.18 -8.85 -9.35
CA GLU A 235 20.45 -8.73 -10.06
C GLU A 235 20.60 -9.81 -11.13
N MET A 236 20.29 -11.07 -10.82
CA MET A 236 20.40 -12.19 -11.75
C MET A 236 19.43 -12.06 -12.94
N PHE A 237 18.15 -11.69 -12.68
CA PHE A 237 17.20 -11.45 -13.75
C PHE A 237 17.61 -10.27 -14.63
N ASN A 238 18.12 -9.19 -14.03
CA ASN A 238 18.59 -8.05 -14.79
C ASN A 238 19.76 -8.43 -15.71
N ASN A 239 20.71 -9.22 -15.23
CA ASN A 239 21.87 -9.62 -16.00
C ASN A 239 21.56 -10.62 -17.11
N LYS A 240 20.62 -11.57 -16.88
CA LYS A 240 20.31 -12.64 -17.83
C LYS A 240 19.20 -12.29 -18.82
N VAL A 241 18.12 -11.65 -18.38
CA VAL A 241 16.95 -11.37 -19.19
C VAL A 241 16.82 -9.88 -19.54
N GLY A 242 17.34 -9.02 -18.68
CA GLY A 242 17.12 -7.57 -18.74
C GLY A 242 15.70 -7.23 -18.24
N ILE A 243 15.64 -6.58 -17.09
CA ILE A 243 14.39 -6.08 -16.51
C ILE A 243 14.31 -4.56 -16.66
N ASP A 244 13.10 -4.01 -16.66
CA ASP A 244 12.84 -2.57 -16.80
C ASP A 244 12.31 -1.98 -15.50
N GLY A 245 11.74 -2.80 -14.63
CA GLY A 245 11.26 -2.40 -13.33
C GLY A 245 10.97 -3.58 -12.41
N VAL A 246 10.78 -3.28 -11.14
CA VAL A 246 10.52 -4.27 -10.08
C VAL A 246 9.18 -3.98 -9.42
N VAL A 247 8.45 -5.04 -9.09
CA VAL A 247 7.26 -5.00 -8.24
C VAL A 247 7.55 -5.80 -6.98
N LEU A 248 7.50 -5.15 -5.83
CA LEU A 248 7.65 -5.80 -4.53
C LEU A 248 6.30 -6.25 -4.02
N THR A 249 6.16 -7.54 -3.75
CA THR A 249 4.95 -8.11 -3.15
C THR A 249 5.14 -8.40 -1.67
N LYS A 250 4.03 -8.61 -0.95
CA LYS A 250 3.99 -8.97 0.47
C LYS A 250 4.73 -7.99 1.40
N LEU A 251 4.78 -6.73 1.01
CA LEU A 251 5.45 -5.71 1.80
C LEU A 251 4.75 -5.46 3.15
N ASP A 252 3.45 -5.73 3.24
CA ASP A 252 2.65 -5.72 4.47
C ASP A 252 3.17 -6.70 5.53
N GLY A 253 3.76 -7.83 5.12
CA GLY A 253 4.41 -8.81 6.00
C GLY A 253 5.90 -8.54 6.27
N ASP A 254 6.54 -7.66 5.51
CA ASP A 254 7.96 -7.36 5.66
C ASP A 254 8.20 -6.28 6.72
N THR A 255 8.56 -6.71 7.93
CA THR A 255 8.87 -5.81 9.04
C THR A 255 10.28 -5.21 8.96
N ARG A 256 11.16 -5.74 8.10
CA ARG A 256 12.58 -5.36 7.97
C ARG A 256 12.80 -4.32 6.87
N GLY A 257 12.28 -4.55 5.66
CA GLY A 257 12.32 -3.61 4.55
C GLY A 257 13.64 -3.55 3.76
N GLY A 258 14.54 -4.48 4.00
CA GLY A 258 15.87 -4.48 3.35
C GLY A 258 15.83 -4.61 1.84
N ALA A 259 14.89 -5.40 1.31
CA ALA A 259 14.70 -5.55 -0.13
C ALA A 259 14.35 -4.20 -0.80
N ALA A 260 13.40 -3.44 -0.24
CA ALA A 260 12.99 -2.15 -0.79
C ALA A 260 14.15 -1.14 -0.86
N LEU A 261 15.05 -1.17 0.13
CA LEU A 261 16.21 -0.28 0.19
C LEU A 261 17.37 -0.72 -0.71
N SER A 262 17.47 -2.02 -1.04
CA SER A 262 18.65 -2.57 -1.71
C SER A 262 18.46 -2.81 -3.21
N ILE A 263 17.25 -3.16 -3.64
CA ILE A 263 16.98 -3.62 -5.02
C ILE A 263 17.44 -2.60 -6.05
N ARG A 264 17.02 -1.33 -5.91
CA ARG A 264 17.42 -0.31 -6.88
C ARG A 264 18.93 -0.06 -6.89
N ALA A 265 19.54 0.00 -5.72
CA ALA A 265 20.98 0.25 -5.60
C ALA A 265 21.83 -0.87 -6.21
N VAL A 266 21.35 -2.12 -6.20
CA VAL A 266 22.05 -3.29 -6.73
C VAL A 266 21.70 -3.55 -8.19
N SER A 267 20.41 -3.57 -8.55
CA SER A 267 19.96 -3.87 -9.92
C SER A 267 19.99 -2.65 -10.86
N GLY A 268 20.04 -1.44 -10.33
CA GLY A 268 19.91 -0.20 -11.09
C GLY A 268 18.49 0.06 -11.62
N LYS A 269 17.51 -0.80 -11.29
CA LYS A 269 16.16 -0.73 -11.83
C LYS A 269 15.16 -0.15 -10.84
N PRO A 270 14.19 0.66 -11.30
CA PRO A 270 13.21 1.30 -10.41
C PRO A 270 12.24 0.27 -9.83
N ILE A 271 11.79 0.53 -8.61
CA ILE A 271 10.61 -0.12 -8.04
C ILE A 271 9.40 0.67 -8.54
N LEU A 272 8.44 -0.02 -9.19
CA LEU A 272 7.25 0.61 -9.76
C LEU A 272 6.05 0.53 -8.82
N TYR A 273 5.83 -0.65 -8.25
CA TYR A 273 4.70 -0.93 -7.39
C TYR A 273 5.09 -1.75 -6.17
N VAL A 274 4.27 -1.63 -5.12
CA VAL A 274 4.34 -2.47 -3.92
C VAL A 274 2.99 -3.10 -3.63
N GLY A 275 2.99 -4.39 -3.32
CA GLY A 275 1.83 -5.14 -2.86
C GLY A 275 1.72 -5.04 -1.34
N MET A 276 0.63 -4.45 -0.87
CA MET A 276 0.36 -4.17 0.54
C MET A 276 -0.74 -5.07 1.11
N GLY A 277 -1.02 -6.21 0.47
CA GLY A 277 -2.03 -7.17 0.90
C GLY A 277 -2.53 -8.07 -0.24
N GLU A 278 -3.49 -8.92 0.07
CA GLU A 278 -4.00 -9.95 -0.86
C GLU A 278 -5.08 -9.43 -1.82
N LYS A 279 -5.84 -8.40 -1.43
CA LYS A 279 -6.93 -7.87 -2.24
C LYS A 279 -6.42 -7.32 -3.58
N LEU A 280 -7.25 -7.36 -4.61
CA LEU A 280 -6.90 -6.83 -5.93
C LEU A 280 -6.64 -5.31 -5.91
N SER A 281 -7.19 -4.58 -4.95
CA SER A 281 -6.93 -3.17 -4.68
C SER A 281 -5.58 -2.89 -4.00
N ASP A 282 -4.96 -3.90 -3.37
CA ASP A 282 -3.79 -3.73 -2.50
C ASP A 282 -2.48 -3.71 -3.30
N LEU A 283 -2.44 -2.94 -4.37
CA LEU A 283 -1.24 -2.61 -5.13
C LEU A 283 -1.07 -1.10 -5.13
N GLU A 284 -0.02 -0.60 -4.53
CA GLU A 284 0.28 0.83 -4.45
C GLU A 284 1.41 1.20 -5.42
N GLN A 285 1.37 2.42 -5.95
CA GLN A 285 2.51 3.01 -6.65
C GLN A 285 3.66 3.19 -5.66
N PHE A 286 4.89 2.94 -6.08
CA PHE A 286 6.04 3.17 -5.24
C PHE A 286 6.45 4.64 -5.27
N TYR A 287 6.38 5.30 -4.12
CA TYR A 287 6.81 6.68 -3.91
C TYR A 287 8.02 6.68 -2.97
N PRO A 288 9.24 6.96 -3.45
CA PRO A 288 10.44 6.93 -2.63
C PRO A 288 10.38 7.82 -1.39
N ASP A 289 9.85 9.03 -1.51
CA ASP A 289 9.69 10.00 -0.43
C ASP A 289 8.72 9.52 0.66
N ARG A 290 7.58 8.93 0.25
CA ARG A 290 6.61 8.37 1.20
C ARG A 290 7.16 7.14 1.91
N MET A 291 7.90 6.29 1.18
CA MET A 291 8.57 5.13 1.75
C MET A 291 9.63 5.53 2.78
N ALA A 292 10.47 6.53 2.47
CA ALA A 292 11.42 7.07 3.41
C ALA A 292 10.72 7.60 4.68
N SER A 293 9.63 8.36 4.50
CA SER A 293 8.83 8.87 5.62
C SER A 293 8.22 7.74 6.48
N ARG A 294 7.72 6.67 5.86
CA ARG A 294 7.22 5.47 6.58
C ARG A 294 8.35 4.81 7.38
N ILE A 295 9.51 4.58 6.77
CA ILE A 295 10.70 3.98 7.42
C ILE A 295 11.17 4.81 8.61
N LEU A 296 11.13 6.13 8.51
CA LEU A 296 11.51 7.04 9.60
C LEU A 296 10.40 7.23 10.65
N GLY A 297 9.23 6.63 10.44
CA GLY A 297 8.07 6.76 11.34
C GLY A 297 7.45 8.16 11.36
N MET A 298 7.65 8.90 10.28
CA MET A 298 7.04 10.24 10.11
C MET A 298 5.61 10.17 9.57
N GLY A 299 5.11 8.95 9.27
CA GLY A 299 3.79 8.70 8.69
C GLY A 299 3.75 8.91 7.18
N ASP A 300 2.59 8.65 6.60
CA ASP A 300 2.32 8.82 5.17
C ASP A 300 0.95 9.47 4.98
N VAL A 301 0.89 10.74 5.27
CA VAL A 301 -0.34 11.54 5.20
C VAL A 301 -0.86 11.65 3.76
N MET A 302 0.05 11.69 2.77
CA MET A 302 -0.35 11.82 1.35
C MET A 302 -1.07 10.56 0.86
N SER A 303 -0.54 9.38 1.16
CA SER A 303 -1.24 8.13 0.82
C SER A 303 -2.60 8.00 1.54
N LEU A 304 -2.72 8.53 2.76
CA LEU A 304 -4.00 8.56 3.49
C LEU A 304 -5.01 9.47 2.77
N ILE A 305 -4.58 10.66 2.34
CA ILE A 305 -5.43 11.61 1.60
C ILE A 305 -5.87 11.00 0.26
N GLU A 306 -4.95 10.38 -0.49
CA GLU A 306 -5.26 9.73 -1.77
C GLU A 306 -6.25 8.56 -1.60
N LYS A 307 -6.06 7.72 -0.59
CA LYS A 307 -7.00 6.64 -0.27
C LYS A 307 -8.37 7.19 0.12
N ALA A 308 -8.40 8.28 0.90
CA ALA A 308 -9.64 8.95 1.23
C ALA A 308 -10.33 9.49 -0.03
N GLN A 309 -9.60 10.20 -0.90
CA GLN A 309 -10.15 10.76 -2.14
C GLN A 309 -10.64 9.70 -3.12
N ALA A 310 -9.93 8.58 -3.27
CA ALA A 310 -10.32 7.49 -4.16
C ALA A 310 -11.61 6.78 -3.72
N ASN A 311 -11.93 6.81 -2.42
CA ASN A 311 -13.10 6.16 -1.85
C ASN A 311 -14.25 7.13 -1.53
N ILE A 312 -14.06 8.44 -1.73
CA ILE A 312 -15.11 9.44 -1.51
C ILE A 312 -15.90 9.61 -2.81
N ASP A 313 -17.14 9.17 -2.78
CA ASP A 313 -18.17 9.60 -3.72
C ASP A 313 -18.49 11.08 -3.39
N GLU A 314 -18.11 12.00 -4.27
CA GLU A 314 -18.28 13.44 -4.04
C GLU A 314 -19.75 13.83 -3.74
N GLU A 315 -20.71 13.13 -4.34
CA GLU A 315 -22.12 13.38 -4.09
C GLU A 315 -22.53 12.91 -2.68
N LYS A 316 -22.07 11.73 -2.27
CA LYS A 316 -22.28 11.20 -0.92
C LYS A 316 -21.57 12.06 0.13
N ALA A 317 -20.36 12.51 -0.14
CA ALA A 317 -19.61 13.39 0.77
C ALA A 317 -20.32 14.73 0.98
N LYS A 318 -20.81 15.37 -0.09
CA LYS A 318 -21.61 16.61 0.01
C LYS A 318 -22.92 16.39 0.73
N ALA A 319 -23.62 15.26 0.49
CA ALA A 319 -24.85 14.90 1.20
C ALA A 319 -24.58 14.69 2.69
N MET A 320 -23.49 14.00 3.04
CA MET A 320 -23.08 13.74 4.42
C MET A 320 -22.69 15.05 5.15
N GLU A 321 -21.94 15.94 4.49
CA GLU A 321 -21.63 17.27 5.02
C GLU A 321 -22.91 18.09 5.32
N GLN A 322 -23.90 18.06 4.42
CA GLN A 322 -25.18 18.72 4.63
C GLN A 322 -25.97 18.10 5.78
N LYS A 323 -26.01 16.77 5.91
CA LYS A 323 -26.64 16.05 7.02
C LYS A 323 -25.93 16.35 8.35
N MET A 324 -24.59 16.40 8.35
CA MET A 324 -23.82 16.80 9.53
C MET A 324 -24.13 18.23 9.96
N LYS A 325 -24.17 19.19 9.02
CA LYS A 325 -24.56 20.58 9.32
C LYS A 325 -25.97 20.71 9.89
N LYS A 326 -26.89 19.84 9.47
CA LYS A 326 -28.26 19.77 9.96
C LYS A 326 -28.46 18.91 11.22
N ALA A 327 -27.37 18.30 11.73
CA ALA A 327 -27.40 17.33 12.83
C ALA A 327 -28.38 16.16 12.61
N GLN A 328 -28.53 15.72 11.38
CA GLN A 328 -29.44 14.65 10.91
C GLN A 328 -28.67 13.33 10.66
N PHE A 329 -27.65 13.03 11.45
CA PHE A 329 -26.89 11.78 11.35
C PHE A 329 -27.76 10.61 11.84
N ASP A 330 -27.96 9.60 11.01
CA ASP A 330 -28.78 8.42 11.26
C ASP A 330 -27.96 7.11 11.22
N PHE A 331 -28.60 5.95 11.40
CA PHE A 331 -27.92 4.66 11.37
C PHE A 331 -27.51 4.21 9.95
N ASN A 332 -28.12 4.74 8.88
CA ASN A 332 -27.63 4.48 7.52
C ASN A 332 -26.32 5.22 7.29
N ASP A 333 -26.20 6.47 7.75
CA ASP A 333 -24.94 7.22 7.69
C ASP A 333 -23.83 6.54 8.50
N TYR A 334 -24.19 5.86 9.61
CA TYR A 334 -23.27 5.05 10.38
C TYR A 334 -22.76 3.84 9.59
N LEU A 335 -23.64 3.10 8.87
CA LEU A 335 -23.26 1.99 8.00
C LEU A 335 -22.35 2.46 6.86
N ASP A 336 -22.72 3.54 6.20
CA ASP A 336 -21.91 4.13 5.11
C ASP A 336 -20.51 4.51 5.61
N SER A 337 -20.41 5.08 6.82
CA SER A 337 -19.13 5.43 7.44
C SER A 337 -18.28 4.18 7.77
N MET A 338 -18.91 3.09 8.23
CA MET A 338 -18.21 1.82 8.48
C MET A 338 -17.71 1.19 7.19
N GLU A 339 -18.53 1.23 6.13
CA GLU A 339 -18.15 0.71 4.82
C GLU A 339 -16.97 1.51 4.23
N GLN A 340 -17.01 2.83 4.31
CA GLN A 340 -15.90 3.69 3.90
C GLN A 340 -14.61 3.38 4.68
N MET A 341 -14.68 3.24 6.01
CA MET A 341 -13.52 2.86 6.83
C MET A 341 -12.96 1.48 6.44
N ARG A 342 -13.83 0.51 6.11
CA ARG A 342 -13.42 -0.81 5.63
C ARG A 342 -12.71 -0.72 4.28
N ASN A 343 -13.24 0.08 3.37
CA ASN A 343 -12.66 0.32 2.04
C ASN A 343 -11.33 1.07 2.09
N MET A 344 -11.09 1.88 3.12
CA MET A 344 -9.81 2.56 3.39
C MET A 344 -8.75 1.64 4.04
N GLY A 345 -9.06 0.35 4.21
CA GLY A 345 -8.13 -0.63 4.81
C GLY A 345 -8.27 -0.81 6.32
N GLY A 346 -9.37 -0.34 6.92
CA GLY A 346 -9.65 -0.45 8.35
C GLY A 346 -8.95 0.61 9.21
N ILE A 347 -9.39 0.71 10.46
CA ILE A 347 -8.89 1.72 11.41
C ILE A 347 -7.39 1.55 11.69
N SER A 348 -6.91 0.29 11.78
CA SER A 348 -5.49 0.00 12.00
C SER A 348 -4.61 0.55 10.88
N SER A 349 -5.03 0.44 9.62
CA SER A 349 -4.31 1.00 8.48
C SER A 349 -4.24 2.53 8.54
N ILE A 350 -5.34 3.18 8.90
CA ILE A 350 -5.44 4.64 9.03
C ILE A 350 -4.54 5.15 10.15
N LEU A 351 -4.60 4.52 11.33
CA LEU A 351 -3.78 4.89 12.49
C LEU A 351 -2.27 4.77 12.21
N ASN A 352 -1.89 3.77 11.41
CA ASN A 352 -0.48 3.56 11.04
C ASN A 352 0.06 4.60 10.05
N MET A 353 -0.81 5.27 9.30
CA MET A 353 -0.44 6.35 8.38
C MET A 353 -0.30 7.70 9.09
N LEU A 354 -0.82 7.83 10.32
CA LEU A 354 -0.73 9.07 11.08
C LEU A 354 0.63 9.23 11.78
N PRO A 355 1.27 10.41 11.69
CA PRO A 355 2.56 10.67 12.30
C PRO A 355 2.52 10.52 13.83
N GLY A 356 3.42 9.73 14.40
CA GLY A 356 3.64 9.62 15.85
C GLY A 356 2.59 8.83 16.62
N VAL A 357 1.54 8.27 15.97
CA VAL A 357 0.51 7.47 16.64
C VAL A 357 1.04 6.07 16.97
N GLY A 358 1.76 5.45 16.06
CA GLY A 358 2.34 4.10 16.25
C GLY A 358 3.31 4.01 17.42
N ALA A 359 4.06 5.08 17.72
CA ALA A 359 5.03 5.12 18.82
C ALA A 359 4.40 5.40 20.19
N LYS A 360 3.28 6.13 20.25
CA LYS A 360 2.62 6.49 21.51
C LYS A 360 1.64 5.43 22.03
N MET A 361 1.17 4.54 21.18
CA MET A 361 0.18 3.52 21.51
C MET A 361 0.77 2.13 21.76
N LYS A 362 2.09 1.97 21.73
CA LYS A 362 2.75 0.72 22.16
C LYS A 362 2.49 0.47 23.65
N GLY A 363 1.67 -0.50 23.94
CA GLY A 363 1.30 -0.91 25.30
C GLY A 363 -0.21 -1.01 25.53
N GLN A 364 -1.02 -0.48 24.64
CA GLN A 364 -2.43 -0.82 24.56
C GLN A 364 -2.62 -1.56 23.23
N ASP A 365 -3.08 -2.80 23.29
CA ASP A 365 -3.40 -3.60 22.11
C ASP A 365 -4.30 -2.79 21.18
N LEU A 366 -3.74 -2.23 20.11
CA LEU A 366 -4.51 -1.55 19.06
C LEU A 366 -5.55 -2.50 18.46
N GLU A 367 -5.24 -3.80 18.40
CA GLU A 367 -6.18 -4.86 18.03
C GLU A 367 -7.32 -5.00 19.02
N SER A 368 -7.08 -4.78 20.32
CA SER A 368 -8.13 -4.83 21.33
C SER A 368 -9.00 -3.57 21.38
N MET A 369 -8.51 -2.44 20.89
CA MET A 369 -9.31 -1.20 20.74
C MET A 369 -10.16 -1.19 19.48
N VAL A 370 -9.80 -2.00 18.48
CA VAL A 370 -10.51 -2.18 17.21
C VAL A 370 -10.80 -3.65 17.01
N ASP A 371 -11.66 -4.20 17.88
CA ASP A 371 -12.14 -5.56 17.71
C ASP A 371 -13.03 -5.61 16.45
N GLU A 372 -12.51 -6.21 15.36
CA GLU A 372 -13.29 -6.43 14.12
C GLU A 372 -14.59 -7.18 14.41
N LYS A 373 -14.60 -8.03 15.46
CA LYS A 373 -15.81 -8.71 15.93
C LYS A 373 -16.79 -7.73 16.57
N ASP A 374 -16.30 -6.73 17.32
CA ASP A 374 -17.15 -5.69 17.89
C ASP A 374 -17.76 -4.80 16.81
N MET A 375 -16.99 -4.46 15.78
CA MET A 375 -17.49 -3.75 14.60
C MET A 375 -18.53 -4.58 13.85
N ALA A 376 -18.28 -5.86 13.60
CA ALA A 376 -19.25 -6.74 12.93
C ALA A 376 -20.54 -6.92 13.75
N ARG A 377 -20.46 -6.97 15.09
CA ARG A 377 -21.65 -6.98 15.97
C ARG A 377 -22.45 -5.69 15.88
N LYS A 378 -21.80 -4.54 15.87
CA LYS A 378 -22.47 -3.22 15.71
C LYS A 378 -23.14 -3.12 14.34
N GLU A 379 -22.48 -3.57 13.29
CA GLU A 379 -23.07 -3.67 11.95
C GLU A 379 -24.31 -4.57 11.93
N ALA A 380 -24.22 -5.76 12.55
CA ALA A 380 -25.36 -6.68 12.67
C ALA A 380 -26.54 -6.08 13.45
N ILE A 381 -26.28 -5.29 14.50
CA ILE A 381 -27.32 -4.56 15.24
C ILE A 381 -28.05 -3.59 14.30
N VAL A 382 -27.32 -2.79 13.52
CA VAL A 382 -27.94 -1.83 12.61
C VAL A 382 -28.68 -2.52 11.47
N LEU A 383 -28.11 -3.59 10.90
CA LEU A 383 -28.74 -4.38 9.85
C LEU A 383 -30.05 -5.07 10.33
N SER A 384 -30.15 -5.37 11.63
CA SER A 384 -31.37 -5.92 12.25
C SER A 384 -32.46 -4.89 12.51
N MET A 385 -32.21 -3.60 12.31
CA MET A 385 -33.18 -2.53 12.35
C MET A 385 -33.97 -2.46 11.04
N THR A 386 -35.22 -2.05 11.11
CA THR A 386 -36.03 -1.70 9.92
C THR A 386 -35.52 -0.39 9.29
N PRO A 387 -35.75 -0.13 7.99
CA PRO A 387 -35.38 1.15 7.37
C PRO A 387 -35.82 2.38 8.16
N LYS A 388 -37.08 2.38 8.63
CA LYS A 388 -37.64 3.49 9.43
C LYS A 388 -36.93 3.68 10.78
N GLU A 389 -36.47 2.59 11.41
CA GLU A 389 -35.73 2.65 12.67
C GLU A 389 -34.29 3.15 12.44
N ARG A 390 -33.69 2.87 11.27
CA ARG A 390 -32.38 3.40 10.90
C ARG A 390 -32.43 4.90 10.63
N GLU A 391 -33.48 5.36 9.95
CA GLU A 391 -33.69 6.79 9.65
C GLU A 391 -34.06 7.59 10.91
N ASN A 392 -34.81 6.98 11.85
CA ASN A 392 -35.26 7.64 13.06
C ASN A 392 -34.98 6.78 14.31
N PRO A 393 -33.82 7.00 14.96
CA PRO A 393 -33.44 6.28 16.18
C PRO A 393 -34.42 6.42 17.34
N ASP A 394 -35.19 7.51 17.39
CA ASP A 394 -36.12 7.79 18.48
C ASP A 394 -37.33 6.82 18.47
N LEU A 395 -37.56 6.06 17.41
CA LEU A 395 -38.56 5.00 17.32
C LEU A 395 -38.20 3.74 18.10
N ILE A 396 -36.93 3.59 18.53
CA ILE A 396 -36.43 2.33 19.11
C ILE A 396 -36.81 2.22 20.59
N ASN A 397 -37.98 1.62 20.83
CA ASN A 397 -38.50 1.32 22.17
C ASN A 397 -37.96 -0.02 22.71
N PRO A 398 -38.21 -0.38 24.01
CA PRO A 398 -37.70 -1.62 24.60
C PRO A 398 -38.08 -2.91 23.85
N SER A 399 -39.29 -3.02 23.33
CA SER A 399 -39.71 -4.20 22.55
C SER A 399 -38.93 -4.33 21.24
N ARG A 400 -38.67 -3.21 20.54
CA ARG A 400 -37.87 -3.18 19.32
C ARG A 400 -36.41 -3.52 19.61
N LYS A 401 -35.83 -3.06 20.74
CA LYS A 401 -34.51 -3.43 21.17
C LYS A 401 -34.34 -4.93 21.37
N GLN A 402 -35.35 -5.59 21.97
CA GLN A 402 -35.33 -7.06 22.12
C GLN A 402 -35.37 -7.77 20.76
N ARG A 403 -36.18 -7.32 19.81
CA ARG A 403 -36.25 -7.86 18.45
C ARG A 403 -34.90 -7.66 17.71
N ILE A 404 -34.32 -6.47 17.82
CA ILE A 404 -33.00 -6.15 17.21
C ILE A 404 -31.90 -7.04 17.81
N ALA A 405 -31.87 -7.20 19.13
CA ALA A 405 -30.90 -8.06 19.81
C ALA A 405 -31.00 -9.52 19.33
N LYS A 406 -32.23 -10.05 19.22
CA LYS A 406 -32.48 -11.40 18.70
C LYS A 406 -32.05 -11.54 17.23
N GLY A 407 -32.31 -10.52 16.38
CA GLY A 407 -31.92 -10.51 14.97
C GLY A 407 -30.42 -10.44 14.77
N ALA A 408 -29.73 -9.68 15.60
CA ALA A 408 -28.26 -9.50 15.55
C ALA A 408 -27.48 -10.63 16.26
N GLY A 409 -28.16 -11.51 17.01
CA GLY A 409 -27.49 -12.57 17.79
C GLY A 409 -26.62 -12.04 18.95
N VAL A 410 -27.03 -10.90 19.54
CA VAL A 410 -26.30 -10.24 20.64
C VAL A 410 -27.19 -10.06 21.87
N ASP A 411 -26.59 -9.74 23.01
CA ASP A 411 -27.33 -9.42 24.22
C ASP A 411 -28.01 -8.03 24.10
N ILE A 412 -29.18 -7.89 24.73
CA ILE A 412 -29.92 -6.61 24.78
C ILE A 412 -29.10 -5.50 25.45
N ALA A 413 -28.19 -5.83 26.36
CA ALA A 413 -27.26 -4.89 26.97
C ALA A 413 -26.28 -4.29 25.95
N GLU A 414 -25.83 -5.08 24.96
CA GLU A 414 -25.00 -4.59 23.86
C GLU A 414 -25.77 -3.60 22.98
N VAL A 415 -27.01 -3.93 22.62
CA VAL A 415 -27.88 -3.02 21.85
C VAL A 415 -28.09 -1.71 22.60
N ASN A 416 -28.36 -1.77 23.91
CA ASN A 416 -28.56 -0.56 24.72
C ASN A 416 -27.27 0.29 24.79
N ARG A 417 -26.10 -0.34 24.94
CA ARG A 417 -24.80 0.33 24.98
C ARG A 417 -24.50 1.00 23.64
N PHE A 418 -24.72 0.30 22.54
CA PHE A 418 -24.50 0.82 21.20
C PHE A 418 -25.39 2.02 20.89
N ILE A 419 -26.71 1.93 21.14
CA ILE A 419 -27.64 3.04 20.91
C ILE A 419 -27.24 4.26 21.76
N LYS A 420 -26.88 4.05 23.03
CA LYS A 420 -26.43 5.13 23.91
C LYS A 420 -25.15 5.80 23.39
N GLN A 421 -24.18 5.01 22.90
CA GLN A 421 -22.95 5.53 22.29
C GLN A 421 -23.26 6.35 21.02
N PHE A 422 -24.15 5.84 20.17
CA PHE A 422 -24.59 6.54 18.97
C PHE A 422 -25.26 7.88 19.29
N GLU A 423 -26.16 7.92 20.28
CA GLU A 423 -26.79 9.16 20.73
C GLU A 423 -25.79 10.17 21.31
N GLN A 424 -24.80 9.69 22.05
CA GLN A 424 -23.72 10.54 22.56
C GLN A 424 -22.89 11.15 21.43
N SER A 425 -22.51 10.35 20.44
CA SER A 425 -21.80 10.81 19.24
C SER A 425 -22.62 11.86 18.48
N ARG A 426 -23.91 11.63 18.32
CA ARG A 426 -24.86 12.56 17.67
C ARG A 426 -24.96 13.90 18.43
N LYS A 427 -24.98 13.86 19.76
CA LYS A 427 -24.97 15.06 20.62
C LYS A 427 -23.65 15.83 20.51
N MET A 428 -22.52 15.14 20.49
CA MET A 428 -21.19 15.75 20.37
C MET A 428 -21.04 16.44 19.01
N MET A 429 -21.47 15.79 17.92
CA MET A 429 -21.49 16.40 16.58
C MET A 429 -22.36 17.68 16.54
N LYS A 430 -23.54 17.64 17.17
CA LYS A 430 -24.42 18.82 17.26
C LYS A 430 -23.78 19.99 18.03
N GLN A 431 -23.01 19.71 19.05
CA GLN A 431 -22.27 20.73 19.81
C GLN A 431 -21.14 21.34 18.99
N MET A 432 -20.39 20.50 18.24
CA MET A 432 -19.30 20.98 17.37
C MET A 432 -19.82 21.86 16.23
N THR A 433 -20.91 21.47 15.57
CA THR A 433 -21.53 22.30 14.53
C THR A 433 -22.11 23.61 15.06
N GLY A 434 -22.62 23.62 16.31
CA GLY A 434 -23.09 24.82 16.99
C GLY A 434 -21.96 25.81 17.38
N MET A 435 -20.76 25.31 17.63
CA MET A 435 -19.56 26.15 17.89
C MET A 435 -19.00 26.79 16.61
N VAL A 436 -19.01 26.08 15.50
CA VAL A 436 -18.55 26.60 14.19
C VAL A 436 -19.51 27.67 13.64
N GLY A 437 -20.80 27.60 13.97
CA GLY A 437 -21.80 28.58 13.54
C GLY A 437 -21.82 29.91 14.31
N LYS A 438 -21.23 29.98 15.51
CA LYS A 438 -21.21 31.18 16.37
C LYS A 438 -19.89 31.97 16.38
N GLY A 439 -18.84 31.47 15.73
CA GLY A 439 -17.51 32.09 15.66
C GLY A 439 -17.23 32.74 14.29
N GLY A 440 -18.07 33.63 13.87
CA GLY A 440 -17.80 34.49 12.71
C GLY A 440 -16.70 35.52 13.04
N LYS A 441 -15.58 35.48 12.30
CA LYS A 441 -14.44 36.42 12.27
C LYS A 441 -13.39 36.23 13.39
N ARG A 442 -12.46 35.35 13.12
CA ARG A 442 -11.01 35.25 13.44
C ARG A 442 -10.63 33.83 13.88
N GLY A 443 -9.82 33.20 13.06
CA GLY A 443 -9.22 31.89 13.35
C GLY A 443 -9.88 30.77 12.58
N GLY A 444 -9.52 30.61 11.30
CA GLY A 444 -9.85 29.40 10.55
C GLY A 444 -9.19 28.22 11.21
N PHE A 445 -9.97 27.38 11.87
CA PHE A 445 -9.56 26.04 12.24
C PHE A 445 -9.49 25.27 10.94
N LYS A 446 -8.30 25.21 10.35
CA LYS A 446 -8.00 24.27 9.28
C LYS A 446 -8.03 22.90 9.92
N LEU A 447 -9.08 22.14 9.62
CA LEU A 447 -9.07 20.69 9.84
C LEU A 447 -7.80 20.13 9.17
N PRO A 448 -7.07 19.26 9.84
CA PRO A 448 -5.94 18.59 9.23
C PRO A 448 -6.48 17.45 8.34
N PHE A 449 -7.04 17.81 7.20
CA PHE A 449 -7.33 16.92 6.09
C PHE A 449 -6.73 17.54 4.84
#